data_50a2f20f804f0ef8818b7e83e00d2575
#
_entry.id   50a2f20f804f0ef8818b7e83e00d2575
#
_cell.length_a   1.000
_cell.length_b   1.000
_cell.length_c   1.000
_cell.angle_alpha   90.00
_cell.angle_beta   90.00
_cell.angle_gamma   90.00
#
_symmetry.space_group_name_H-M   'P 1'
#
loop_
_entity.id
_entity.type
_entity.pdbx_description
1 polymer ?
#
loop_
_entity_poly.entity_id
_entity_poly.type
_entity_poly.pdbx_seq_one_letter_code
_entity_poly.pdbx_strand_id
1 'polypeptide(L)'
;MDFKESINDLSKCIKLRKDNLRNEEDTKRALILPFINALGYDVFNTLEVASEMICDVEIKGIKKGERVDYCIINNGKPIILIECKHCMIGDLSSHFNQLYRYYSTSKAKFGVLTNGIIYQFYSDLEEINKMDSKPFLEIDLTNIEDWQIDEIQKFHKSVFDAERIRNAAIKRKDTEDLATKLKNTIKDELLSPSDNLVNFFIEKVCGKELSQELFVYFSEVVKRHFVDLIADKSNIATTHPHHDIDTNRHRTTTSSGKDKSQYAINGKGCYGKCPLPKEVVKEYLKQYNILSIEQLQDIFLDDLQGSRLGVIRAKIEDKNVKRYYKIEDHKLGIIYVCKDWYPWTITNFISHVNTNIEGITITKIE
;
A
#
# COMPACT_ATOMS: atom_id res chain seq x y z
N MET A 1 -2.60 -33.91 -3.07
CA MET A 1 -1.72 -32.71 -3.09
C MET A 1 -2.14 -31.85 -1.91
N ASP A 2 -1.21 -31.45 -1.08
CA ASP A 2 -1.53 -30.56 0.04
C ASP A 2 -1.98 -29.19 -0.50
N PHE A 3 -2.92 -28.54 0.18
CA PHE A 3 -3.43 -27.22 -0.25
C PHE A 3 -2.29 -26.19 -0.41
N LYS A 4 -1.36 -26.19 0.53
CA LYS A 4 -0.19 -25.31 0.51
C LYS A 4 0.71 -25.56 -0.72
N GLU A 5 0.91 -26.82 -1.09
CA GLU A 5 1.64 -27.18 -2.31
C GLU A 5 0.91 -26.66 -3.56
N SER A 6 -0.40 -26.83 -3.63
CA SER A 6 -1.21 -26.35 -4.75
C SER A 6 -1.12 -24.84 -4.95
N ILE A 7 -1.17 -24.07 -3.87
CA ILE A 7 -1.04 -22.60 -3.91
C ILE A 7 0.39 -22.19 -4.33
N ASN A 8 1.41 -22.84 -3.79
CA ASN A 8 2.80 -22.59 -4.15
C ASN A 8 3.09 -22.91 -5.64
N ASP A 9 2.52 -23.98 -6.16
CA ASP A 9 2.66 -24.33 -7.58
C ASP A 9 1.91 -23.34 -8.48
N LEU A 10 0.75 -22.87 -8.03
CA LEU A 10 0.04 -21.80 -8.72
C LEU A 10 0.88 -20.52 -8.77
N SER A 11 1.51 -20.13 -7.66
CA SER A 11 2.46 -19.00 -7.60
C SER A 11 3.59 -19.11 -8.65
N LYS A 12 4.19 -20.30 -8.77
CA LYS A 12 5.23 -20.57 -9.80
C LYS A 12 4.65 -20.44 -11.20
N CYS A 13 3.46 -21.01 -11.44
CA CYS A 13 2.77 -20.94 -12.73
C CYS A 13 2.46 -19.50 -13.16
N ILE A 14 2.02 -18.65 -12.23
CA ILE A 14 1.74 -17.24 -12.47
C ILE A 14 3.00 -16.55 -12.99
N LYS A 15 4.14 -16.72 -12.30
CA LYS A 15 5.44 -16.11 -12.69
C LYS A 15 5.87 -16.49 -14.10
N LEU A 16 5.54 -17.69 -14.56
CA LEU A 16 5.88 -18.19 -15.88
C LEU A 16 4.91 -17.74 -16.99
N ARG A 17 3.64 -17.54 -16.65
CA ARG A 17 2.58 -17.38 -17.67
C ARG A 17 2.09 -15.95 -17.84
N LYS A 18 2.15 -15.10 -16.79
CA LYS A 18 1.51 -13.78 -16.77
C LYS A 18 1.86 -12.89 -17.96
N ASP A 19 3.11 -12.95 -18.44
CA ASP A 19 3.60 -12.10 -19.52
C ASP A 19 3.09 -12.53 -20.93
N ASN A 20 2.45 -13.72 -21.02
CA ASN A 20 1.91 -14.28 -22.25
C ASN A 20 0.39 -14.18 -22.35
N LEU A 21 -0.29 -13.66 -21.31
CA LEU A 21 -1.74 -13.50 -21.30
C LEU A 21 -2.13 -12.24 -22.05
N ARG A 22 -3.06 -12.34 -23.00
CA ARG A 22 -3.40 -11.27 -23.93
C ARG A 22 -4.63 -10.46 -23.53
N ASN A 23 -5.52 -11.07 -22.76
CA ASN A 23 -6.81 -10.51 -22.40
C ASN A 23 -7.31 -11.10 -21.08
N GLU A 24 -8.46 -10.62 -20.62
CA GLU A 24 -9.11 -11.05 -19.41
C GLU A 24 -9.52 -12.53 -19.44
N GLU A 25 -9.97 -13.05 -20.57
CA GLU A 25 -10.34 -14.44 -20.72
C GLU A 25 -9.13 -15.39 -20.62
N ASP A 26 -7.98 -14.99 -21.16
CA ASP A 26 -6.72 -15.73 -20.95
C ASP A 26 -6.35 -15.73 -19.47
N THR A 27 -6.54 -14.60 -18.76
CA THR A 27 -6.29 -14.48 -17.31
C THR A 27 -7.24 -15.39 -16.51
N LYS A 28 -8.53 -15.38 -16.81
CA LYS A 28 -9.54 -16.23 -16.16
C LYS A 28 -9.15 -17.70 -16.28
N ARG A 29 -8.83 -18.17 -17.49
CA ARG A 29 -8.48 -19.57 -17.73
C ARG A 29 -7.15 -20.00 -17.15
N ALA A 30 -6.12 -19.16 -17.27
CA ALA A 30 -4.76 -19.54 -16.91
C ALA A 30 -4.43 -19.36 -15.43
N LEU A 31 -5.09 -18.41 -14.75
CA LEU A 31 -4.76 -18.03 -13.36
C LEU A 31 -5.94 -18.19 -12.40
N ILE A 32 -7.14 -17.73 -12.77
CA ILE A 32 -8.27 -17.62 -11.83
C ILE A 32 -9.00 -18.97 -11.66
N LEU A 33 -9.35 -19.65 -12.74
CA LEU A 33 -9.96 -20.98 -12.64
C LEU A 33 -9.06 -22.00 -11.92
N PRO A 34 -7.72 -22.05 -12.15
CA PRO A 34 -6.82 -22.86 -11.36
C PRO A 34 -6.84 -22.54 -9.86
N PHE A 35 -6.97 -21.26 -9.48
CA PHE A 35 -7.11 -20.87 -8.08
C PHE A 35 -8.43 -21.36 -7.48
N ILE A 36 -9.56 -21.19 -8.17
CA ILE A 36 -10.87 -21.70 -7.74
C ILE A 36 -10.82 -23.22 -7.59
N ASN A 37 -10.16 -23.92 -8.52
CA ASN A 37 -9.97 -25.35 -8.43
C ASN A 37 -9.08 -25.77 -7.25
N ALA A 38 -8.02 -25.00 -6.94
CA ALA A 38 -7.18 -25.25 -5.77
C ALA A 38 -7.98 -25.08 -4.46
N LEU A 39 -9.00 -24.21 -4.42
CA LEU A 39 -9.96 -24.12 -3.33
C LEU A 39 -10.94 -25.33 -3.25
N GLY A 40 -10.79 -26.34 -4.13
CA GLY A 40 -11.57 -27.56 -4.12
C GLY A 40 -12.94 -27.47 -4.78
N TYR A 41 -13.24 -26.38 -5.49
CA TYR A 41 -14.47 -26.23 -6.28
C TYR A 41 -14.25 -26.75 -7.69
N ASP A 42 -15.17 -27.57 -8.18
CA ASP A 42 -15.11 -28.09 -9.55
C ASP A 42 -15.54 -27.00 -10.54
N VAL A 43 -14.55 -26.43 -11.23
CA VAL A 43 -14.74 -25.35 -12.22
C VAL A 43 -15.49 -25.80 -13.48
N PHE A 44 -15.64 -27.10 -13.69
CA PHE A 44 -16.43 -27.67 -14.80
C PHE A 44 -17.87 -27.98 -14.41
N ASN A 45 -18.18 -27.94 -13.10
CA ASN A 45 -19.52 -28.13 -12.59
C ASN A 45 -20.24 -26.78 -12.41
N THR A 46 -21.11 -26.43 -13.33
CA THR A 46 -21.85 -25.16 -13.32
C THR A 46 -22.80 -25.01 -12.12
N LEU A 47 -23.10 -26.09 -11.40
CA LEU A 47 -23.86 -26.04 -10.15
C LEU A 47 -22.98 -25.65 -8.94
N GLU A 48 -21.67 -25.70 -9.08
CA GLU A 48 -20.70 -25.28 -8.06
C GLU A 48 -20.05 -23.94 -8.43
N VAL A 49 -19.66 -23.77 -9.70
CA VAL A 49 -19.02 -22.56 -10.20
C VAL A 49 -19.78 -22.08 -11.43
N ALA A 50 -20.72 -21.18 -11.21
CA ALA A 50 -21.46 -20.56 -12.31
C ALA A 50 -20.64 -19.42 -12.91
N SER A 51 -20.55 -19.39 -14.24
CA SER A 51 -19.98 -18.26 -14.99
C SER A 51 -21.07 -17.30 -15.45
N GLU A 52 -20.74 -16.01 -15.54
CA GLU A 52 -21.63 -14.96 -16.06
C GLU A 52 -23.03 -14.94 -15.40
N MET A 53 -23.08 -15.15 -14.09
CA MET A 53 -24.34 -15.20 -13.38
C MET A 53 -25.02 -13.82 -13.39
N ILE A 54 -26.27 -13.78 -13.87
CA ILE A 54 -27.10 -12.58 -13.84
C ILE A 54 -27.54 -12.36 -12.40
N CYS A 55 -27.17 -11.22 -11.82
CA CYS A 55 -27.74 -10.76 -10.57
C CYS A 55 -29.07 -10.08 -10.92
N ASP A 56 -30.19 -10.70 -10.58
CA ASP A 56 -31.53 -10.14 -10.77
C ASP A 56 -31.68 -8.89 -9.91
N VAL A 57 -31.51 -7.73 -10.56
CA VAL A 57 -31.80 -6.45 -9.90
C VAL A 57 -32.47 -5.50 -10.87
N GLU A 58 -33.72 -5.23 -10.62
CA GLU A 58 -34.36 -4.00 -11.04
C GLU A 58 -33.96 -2.84 -10.11
N ILE A 59 -32.70 -2.43 -10.13
CA ILE A 59 -32.30 -1.13 -9.56
C ILE A 59 -32.34 -0.12 -10.71
N LYS A 60 -33.10 0.99 -10.53
CA LYS A 60 -33.09 2.13 -11.46
C LYS A 60 -31.65 2.59 -11.70
N GLY A 61 -31.16 2.39 -12.93
CA GLY A 61 -29.83 2.83 -13.36
C GLY A 61 -28.81 1.71 -13.63
N ILE A 62 -29.14 0.44 -13.37
CA ILE A 62 -28.29 -0.70 -13.78
C ILE A 62 -28.66 -1.09 -15.21
N LYS A 63 -27.66 -1.18 -16.09
CA LYS A 63 -27.85 -1.69 -17.44
C LYS A 63 -28.34 -3.14 -17.33
N LYS A 64 -29.48 -3.42 -17.95
CA LYS A 64 -30.06 -4.76 -18.06
C LYS A 64 -28.99 -5.69 -18.64
N GLY A 65 -28.51 -6.68 -17.86
CA GLY A 65 -27.56 -7.68 -18.32
C GLY A 65 -26.13 -7.59 -17.76
N GLU A 66 -25.86 -6.75 -16.76
CA GLU A 66 -24.57 -6.84 -16.03
C GLU A 66 -24.45 -8.20 -15.33
N ARG A 67 -23.29 -8.87 -15.46
CA ARG A 67 -23.05 -10.21 -14.95
C ARG A 67 -21.77 -10.23 -14.13
N VAL A 68 -21.77 -10.97 -13.02
CA VAL A 68 -20.54 -11.31 -12.29
C VAL A 68 -19.81 -12.44 -13.03
N ASP A 69 -18.49 -12.36 -13.11
CA ASP A 69 -17.70 -13.32 -13.89
C ASP A 69 -17.85 -14.75 -13.37
N TYR A 70 -17.69 -14.96 -12.07
CA TYR A 70 -17.92 -16.27 -11.43
C TYR A 70 -18.70 -16.11 -10.13
N CYS A 71 -19.51 -17.13 -9.85
CA CYS A 71 -20.21 -17.29 -8.58
C CYS A 71 -19.97 -18.69 -8.04
N ILE A 72 -19.42 -18.80 -6.86
CA ILE A 72 -19.34 -20.09 -6.15
C ILE A 72 -20.66 -20.33 -5.43
N ILE A 73 -21.23 -21.49 -5.69
CA ILE A 73 -22.54 -21.91 -5.19
C ILE A 73 -22.36 -23.10 -4.24
N ASN A 74 -22.97 -23.03 -3.08
CA ASN A 74 -23.03 -24.12 -2.13
C ASN A 74 -24.48 -24.40 -1.74
N ASN A 75 -24.94 -25.64 -1.89
CA ASN A 75 -26.33 -26.05 -1.62
C ASN A 75 -27.36 -25.15 -2.36
N GLY A 76 -27.11 -24.82 -3.61
CA GLY A 76 -27.97 -23.98 -4.44
C GLY A 76 -28.00 -22.50 -4.07
N LYS A 77 -27.12 -22.04 -3.17
CA LYS A 77 -27.02 -20.64 -2.75
C LYS A 77 -25.66 -20.04 -3.13
N PRO A 78 -25.65 -18.82 -3.67
CA PRO A 78 -24.41 -18.08 -3.91
C PRO A 78 -23.70 -17.83 -2.56
N ILE A 79 -22.41 -18.14 -2.49
CA ILE A 79 -21.59 -17.94 -1.29
C ILE A 79 -20.43 -16.96 -1.52
N ILE A 80 -19.84 -16.98 -2.73
CA ILE A 80 -18.74 -16.09 -3.11
C ILE A 80 -18.99 -15.58 -4.52
N LEU A 81 -18.93 -14.26 -4.72
CA LEU A 81 -18.92 -13.62 -6.03
C LEU A 81 -17.47 -13.27 -6.40
N ILE A 82 -17.09 -13.51 -7.64
CA ILE A 82 -15.73 -13.24 -8.12
C ILE A 82 -15.81 -12.37 -9.37
N GLU A 83 -15.27 -11.17 -9.27
CA GLU A 83 -15.08 -10.25 -10.39
C GLU A 83 -13.63 -10.30 -10.84
N CYS A 84 -13.42 -10.54 -12.13
CA CYS A 84 -12.11 -10.80 -12.72
C CYS A 84 -11.66 -9.61 -13.57
N LYS A 85 -10.36 -9.39 -13.60
CA LYS A 85 -9.73 -8.39 -14.47
C LYS A 85 -8.48 -8.96 -15.11
N HIS A 86 -8.03 -8.32 -16.19
CA HIS A 86 -6.80 -8.72 -16.86
C HIS A 86 -5.59 -8.59 -15.92
N CYS A 87 -4.66 -9.54 -15.96
CA CYS A 87 -3.51 -9.62 -15.06
C CYS A 87 -2.58 -8.40 -15.08
N MET A 88 -2.63 -7.58 -16.13
CA MET A 88 -1.83 -6.35 -16.23
C MET A 88 -2.47 -5.14 -15.53
N ILE A 89 -3.69 -5.26 -15.00
CA ILE A 89 -4.33 -4.21 -14.21
C ILE A 89 -3.75 -4.26 -12.80
N GLY A 90 -2.95 -3.26 -12.44
CA GLY A 90 -2.30 -3.19 -11.12
C GLY A 90 -3.22 -2.67 -10.02
N ASP A 91 -4.09 -1.70 -10.34
CA ASP A 91 -5.04 -1.13 -9.39
C ASP A 91 -6.46 -1.65 -9.66
N LEU A 92 -6.96 -2.46 -8.74
CA LEU A 92 -8.29 -3.05 -8.80
C LEU A 92 -9.37 -2.14 -8.22
N SER A 93 -9.02 -1.09 -7.49
CA SER A 93 -9.97 -0.25 -6.73
C SER A 93 -11.05 0.40 -7.62
N SER A 94 -10.70 0.75 -8.86
CA SER A 94 -11.64 1.31 -9.84
C SER A 94 -12.78 0.34 -10.23
N HIS A 95 -12.62 -0.95 -9.98
CA HIS A 95 -13.59 -2.00 -10.29
C HIS A 95 -14.44 -2.44 -9.09
N PHE A 96 -14.14 -1.92 -7.90
CA PHE A 96 -14.88 -2.22 -6.67
C PHE A 96 -16.39 -2.00 -6.80
N ASN A 97 -16.80 -0.89 -7.42
CA ASN A 97 -18.23 -0.54 -7.56
C ASN A 97 -19.02 -1.58 -8.38
N GLN A 98 -18.39 -2.29 -9.30
CA GLN A 98 -19.02 -3.36 -10.06
C GLN A 98 -19.32 -4.55 -9.15
N LEU A 99 -18.34 -5.05 -8.41
CA LEU A 99 -18.52 -6.12 -7.43
C LEU A 99 -19.50 -5.74 -6.34
N TYR A 100 -19.45 -4.49 -5.83
CA TYR A 100 -20.35 -3.98 -4.81
C TYR A 100 -21.82 -4.05 -5.24
N ARG A 101 -22.14 -3.68 -6.49
CA ARG A 101 -23.51 -3.77 -7.02
C ARG A 101 -24.03 -5.22 -7.01
N TYR A 102 -23.22 -6.17 -7.43
CA TYR A 102 -23.59 -7.58 -7.41
C TYR A 102 -23.77 -8.11 -5.99
N TYR A 103 -22.85 -7.75 -5.11
CA TYR A 103 -22.88 -8.16 -3.72
C TYR A 103 -24.16 -7.70 -3.02
N SER A 104 -24.51 -6.41 -3.15
CA SER A 104 -25.68 -5.82 -2.47
C SER A 104 -27.02 -6.40 -2.90
N THR A 105 -27.06 -7.12 -3.99
CA THR A 105 -28.28 -7.70 -4.57
C THR A 105 -28.30 -9.23 -4.49
N SER A 106 -27.20 -9.83 -4.10
CA SER A 106 -27.06 -11.25 -3.91
C SER A 106 -27.20 -11.64 -2.44
N LYS A 107 -27.25 -12.96 -2.19
CA LYS A 107 -27.13 -13.52 -0.83
C LYS A 107 -25.71 -14.02 -0.53
N ALA A 108 -24.77 -13.70 -1.40
CA ALA A 108 -23.37 -14.07 -1.20
C ALA A 108 -22.81 -13.40 0.06
N LYS A 109 -21.93 -14.11 0.75
CA LYS A 109 -21.29 -13.62 1.97
C LYS A 109 -19.93 -13.02 1.73
N PHE A 110 -19.35 -13.29 0.57
CA PHE A 110 -18.03 -12.78 0.18
C PHE A 110 -18.04 -12.30 -1.26
N GLY A 111 -17.31 -11.20 -1.49
CA GLY A 111 -16.92 -10.74 -2.80
C GLY A 111 -15.42 -10.88 -2.98
N VAL A 112 -14.97 -11.29 -4.15
CA VAL A 112 -13.56 -11.36 -4.51
C VAL A 112 -13.34 -10.54 -5.78
N LEU A 113 -12.42 -9.59 -5.72
CA LEU A 113 -11.96 -8.83 -6.87
C LEU A 113 -10.53 -9.27 -7.16
N THR A 114 -10.27 -9.69 -8.41
CA THR A 114 -8.97 -10.27 -8.75
C THR A 114 -8.54 -10.00 -10.18
N ASN A 115 -7.22 -9.92 -10.38
CA ASN A 115 -6.57 -9.98 -11.69
C ASN A 115 -5.80 -11.30 -11.89
N GLY A 116 -6.06 -12.31 -11.07
CA GLY A 116 -5.37 -13.60 -11.10
C GLY A 116 -3.99 -13.61 -10.43
N ILE A 117 -3.47 -12.44 -10.03
CA ILE A 117 -2.24 -12.26 -9.26
C ILE A 117 -2.59 -11.74 -7.86
N ILE A 118 -3.33 -10.65 -7.83
CA ILE A 118 -3.84 -10.03 -6.60
C ILE A 118 -5.28 -10.49 -6.39
N TYR A 119 -5.60 -10.89 -5.17
CA TYR A 119 -6.94 -11.26 -4.74
C TYR A 119 -7.34 -10.41 -3.54
N GLN A 120 -8.42 -9.66 -3.68
CA GLN A 120 -8.99 -8.81 -2.63
C GLN A 120 -10.32 -9.43 -2.19
N PHE A 121 -10.41 -9.82 -0.93
CA PHE A 121 -11.59 -10.45 -0.34
C PHE A 121 -12.37 -9.42 0.47
N TYR A 122 -13.66 -9.30 0.16
CA TYR A 122 -14.60 -8.38 0.77
C TYR A 122 -15.74 -9.12 1.46
N SER A 123 -16.30 -8.52 2.50
CA SER A 123 -17.50 -8.97 3.19
C SER A 123 -18.22 -7.77 3.82
N ASP A 124 -19.33 -8.02 4.50
CA ASP A 124 -20.13 -7.07 5.25
C ASP A 124 -19.79 -7.15 6.76
N LEU A 125 -18.53 -6.80 7.12
CA LEU A 125 -18.04 -6.93 8.49
C LEU A 125 -18.52 -5.77 9.39
N GLU A 126 -18.65 -4.55 8.82
CA GLU A 126 -19.06 -3.35 9.56
C GLU A 126 -20.58 -3.24 9.66
N GLU A 127 -21.27 -3.43 8.56
CA GLU A 127 -22.72 -3.26 8.45
C GLU A 127 -23.32 -4.41 7.65
N ILE A 128 -24.29 -5.13 8.25
CA ILE A 128 -24.91 -6.32 7.65
C ILE A 128 -25.51 -5.97 6.27
N ASN A 129 -25.27 -6.81 5.27
CA ASN A 129 -25.66 -6.70 3.87
C ASN A 129 -25.10 -5.47 3.12
N LYS A 130 -24.05 -4.85 3.65
CA LYS A 130 -23.32 -3.78 3.00
C LYS A 130 -21.85 -4.11 2.95
N MET A 131 -21.35 -4.49 1.79
CA MET A 131 -19.95 -4.82 1.59
C MET A 131 -19.05 -3.65 1.99
N ASP A 132 -18.04 -3.91 2.82
CA ASP A 132 -17.07 -2.92 3.26
C ASP A 132 -16.28 -2.38 2.06
N SER A 133 -15.87 -1.11 2.12
CA SER A 133 -15.12 -0.45 1.06
C SER A 133 -13.66 -0.92 0.96
N LYS A 134 -13.14 -1.53 2.01
CA LYS A 134 -11.78 -2.09 2.06
C LYS A 134 -11.83 -3.61 2.13
N PRO A 135 -10.92 -4.31 1.44
CA PRO A 135 -10.82 -5.76 1.58
C PRO A 135 -10.35 -6.10 2.99
N PHE A 136 -10.93 -7.16 3.58
CA PHE A 136 -10.46 -7.68 4.86
C PHE A 136 -9.26 -8.62 4.72
N LEU A 137 -8.98 -9.10 3.50
CA LEU A 137 -7.79 -9.87 3.16
C LEU A 137 -7.38 -9.51 1.74
N GLU A 138 -6.12 -9.16 1.58
CA GLU A 138 -5.48 -8.98 0.27
C GLU A 138 -4.25 -9.87 0.19
N ILE A 139 -4.09 -10.54 -0.93
CA ILE A 139 -2.97 -11.43 -1.19
C ILE A 139 -2.38 -11.16 -2.57
N ASP A 140 -1.07 -11.26 -2.67
CA ASP A 140 -0.32 -11.35 -3.93
C ASP A 140 0.22 -12.77 -4.07
N LEU A 141 -0.34 -13.57 -4.98
CA LEU A 141 0.09 -14.94 -5.20
C LEU A 141 1.55 -15.05 -5.68
N THR A 142 2.16 -13.97 -6.18
CA THR A 142 3.57 -13.99 -6.56
C THR A 142 4.52 -13.85 -5.37
N ASN A 143 4.00 -13.35 -4.24
CA ASN A 143 4.75 -13.14 -3.00
C ASN A 143 3.90 -13.50 -1.77
N ILE A 144 3.29 -14.69 -1.78
CA ILE A 144 2.37 -15.13 -0.72
C ILE A 144 3.14 -15.63 0.50
N GLU A 145 2.65 -15.24 1.69
CA GLU A 145 3.17 -15.65 2.98
C GLU A 145 2.35 -16.82 3.57
N ASP A 146 2.95 -17.61 4.45
CA ASP A 146 2.31 -18.81 5.03
C ASP A 146 0.98 -18.48 5.74
N TRP A 147 0.93 -17.40 6.51
CA TRP A 147 -0.30 -16.99 7.19
C TRP A 147 -1.43 -16.61 6.21
N GLN A 148 -1.09 -16.09 5.03
CA GLN A 148 -2.06 -15.78 3.98
C GLN A 148 -2.61 -17.08 3.35
N ILE A 149 -1.76 -18.09 3.19
CA ILE A 149 -2.21 -19.43 2.74
C ILE A 149 -3.20 -20.03 3.75
N ASP A 150 -2.92 -19.93 5.06
CA ASP A 150 -3.82 -20.38 6.12
C ASP A 150 -5.17 -19.63 6.09
N GLU A 151 -5.16 -18.33 5.79
CA GLU A 151 -6.39 -17.54 5.63
C GLU A 151 -7.20 -17.97 4.39
N ILE A 152 -6.54 -18.20 3.25
CA ILE A 152 -7.21 -18.68 2.03
C ILE A 152 -7.75 -20.09 2.23
N GLN A 153 -7.05 -20.94 2.96
CA GLN A 153 -7.50 -22.32 3.22
C GLN A 153 -8.88 -22.38 3.87
N LYS A 154 -9.28 -21.35 4.61
CA LYS A 154 -10.63 -21.26 5.21
C LYS A 154 -11.73 -21.17 4.14
N PHE A 155 -11.40 -20.75 2.92
CA PHE A 155 -12.30 -20.72 1.76
C PHE A 155 -12.35 -22.04 1.00
N HIS A 156 -11.51 -23.01 1.35
CA HIS A 156 -11.53 -24.32 0.72
C HIS A 156 -12.84 -25.04 0.98
N LYS A 157 -13.44 -25.62 -0.06
CA LYS A 157 -14.77 -26.26 -0.05
C LYS A 157 -15.00 -27.20 1.14
N SER A 158 -13.99 -27.98 1.51
CA SER A 158 -14.12 -29.00 2.58
C SER A 158 -14.23 -28.41 3.98
N VAL A 159 -13.80 -27.15 4.20
CA VAL A 159 -13.76 -26.49 5.52
C VAL A 159 -14.48 -25.15 5.52
N PHE A 160 -15.13 -24.78 4.40
CA PHE A 160 -15.79 -23.50 4.25
C PHE A 160 -16.92 -23.32 5.27
N ASP A 161 -16.79 -22.28 6.09
CA ASP A 161 -17.80 -21.81 7.03
C ASP A 161 -17.79 -20.27 7.01
N ALA A 162 -18.84 -19.69 6.44
CA ALA A 162 -18.93 -18.25 6.24
C ALA A 162 -18.89 -17.47 7.56
N GLU A 163 -19.59 -17.94 8.60
CA GLU A 163 -19.65 -17.24 9.88
C GLU A 163 -18.29 -17.32 10.61
N ARG A 164 -17.63 -18.46 10.54
CA ARG A 164 -16.29 -18.64 11.12
C ARG A 164 -15.26 -17.73 10.45
N ILE A 165 -15.31 -17.61 9.11
CA ILE A 165 -14.42 -16.71 8.34
C ILE A 165 -14.68 -15.26 8.72
N ARG A 166 -15.95 -14.84 8.74
CA ARG A 166 -16.34 -13.47 9.10
C ARG A 166 -15.90 -13.11 10.52
N ASN A 167 -16.17 -13.97 11.49
CA ASN A 167 -15.78 -13.73 12.89
C ASN A 167 -14.25 -13.64 13.05
N ALA A 168 -13.48 -14.46 12.32
CA ALA A 168 -12.02 -14.36 12.30
C ALA A 168 -11.54 -13.05 11.67
N ALA A 169 -12.19 -12.59 10.57
CA ALA A 169 -11.88 -11.33 9.90
C ALA A 169 -12.19 -10.12 10.81
N ILE A 170 -13.33 -10.11 11.50
CA ILE A 170 -13.70 -9.06 12.46
C ILE A 170 -12.65 -8.99 13.58
N LYS A 171 -12.31 -10.13 14.20
CA LYS A 171 -11.33 -10.16 15.28
C LYS A 171 -9.95 -9.65 14.83
N ARG A 172 -9.52 -9.99 13.62
CA ARG A 172 -8.25 -9.49 13.07
C ARG A 172 -8.30 -7.99 12.85
N LYS A 173 -9.37 -7.47 12.22
CA LYS A 173 -9.58 -6.04 12.00
C LYS A 173 -9.54 -5.27 13.32
N ASP A 174 -10.28 -5.71 14.33
CA ASP A 174 -10.28 -5.10 15.66
C ASP A 174 -8.86 -5.08 16.27
N THR A 175 -8.11 -6.17 16.10
CA THR A 175 -6.73 -6.26 16.60
C THR A 175 -5.78 -5.31 15.85
N GLU A 176 -5.90 -5.21 14.52
CA GLU A 176 -5.11 -4.29 13.68
C GLU A 176 -5.45 -2.83 13.98
N ASP A 177 -6.73 -2.51 14.18
CA ASP A 177 -7.19 -1.18 14.56
C ASP A 177 -6.66 -0.78 15.94
N LEU A 178 -6.70 -1.70 16.91
CA LEU A 178 -6.12 -1.47 18.24
C LEU A 178 -4.59 -1.29 18.18
N ALA A 179 -3.89 -2.13 17.39
CA ALA A 179 -2.45 -2.01 17.19
C ALA A 179 -2.08 -0.66 16.56
N THR A 180 -2.87 -0.22 15.57
CA THR A 180 -2.69 1.08 14.92
C THR A 180 -2.93 2.24 15.88
N LYS A 181 -4.01 2.19 16.67
CA LYS A 181 -4.28 3.17 17.73
C LYS A 181 -3.15 3.21 18.75
N LEU A 182 -2.68 2.04 19.20
CA LEU A 182 -1.56 1.95 20.14
C LEU A 182 -0.28 2.56 19.58
N LYS A 183 0.06 2.24 18.32
CA LYS A 183 1.21 2.81 17.62
C LYS A 183 1.13 4.34 17.51
N ASN A 184 -0.04 4.88 17.18
CA ASN A 184 -0.26 6.32 17.10
C ASN A 184 -0.17 6.96 18.48
N THR A 185 -0.79 6.37 19.50
CA THR A 185 -0.70 6.86 20.89
C THR A 185 0.76 6.88 21.38
N ILE A 186 1.53 5.83 21.11
CA ILE A 186 2.96 5.80 21.47
C ILE A 186 3.71 6.90 20.71
N LYS A 187 3.43 7.10 19.44
CA LYS A 187 4.05 8.18 18.65
C LYS A 187 3.72 9.56 19.20
N ASP A 188 2.45 9.78 19.54
CA ASP A 188 1.98 11.05 20.11
C ASP A 188 2.64 11.32 21.48
N GLU A 189 2.70 10.31 22.35
CA GLU A 189 3.37 10.40 23.65
C GLU A 189 4.89 10.64 23.52
N LEU A 190 5.53 10.08 22.49
CA LEU A 190 6.95 10.33 22.23
C LEU A 190 7.22 11.74 21.73
N LEU A 191 6.34 12.29 20.88
CA LEU A 191 6.49 13.64 20.31
C LEU A 191 6.04 14.73 21.30
N SER A 192 5.02 14.45 22.09
CA SER A 192 4.44 15.37 23.09
C SER A 192 4.00 14.59 24.31
N PRO A 193 4.95 14.24 25.21
CA PRO A 193 4.67 13.46 26.40
C PRO A 193 3.56 14.07 27.27
N SER A 194 2.55 13.27 27.59
CA SER A 194 1.47 13.68 28.51
C SER A 194 2.01 13.90 29.94
N ASP A 195 1.29 14.68 30.69
CA ASP A 195 1.66 14.92 32.09
C ASP A 195 1.67 13.60 32.91
N ASN A 196 0.83 12.64 32.55
CA ASN A 196 0.84 11.31 33.18
C ASN A 196 2.15 10.55 32.91
N LEU A 197 2.65 10.57 31.69
CA LEU A 197 3.92 9.93 31.32
C LEU A 197 5.10 10.67 31.99
N VAL A 198 5.06 11.98 31.99
CA VAL A 198 6.07 12.81 32.66
C VAL A 198 6.08 12.51 34.16
N ASN A 199 4.92 12.50 34.82
CA ASN A 199 4.77 12.17 36.24
C ASN A 199 5.31 10.78 36.55
N PHE A 200 5.01 9.78 35.72
CA PHE A 200 5.53 8.41 35.90
C PHE A 200 7.05 8.38 36.01
N PHE A 201 7.78 9.12 35.17
CA PHE A 201 9.24 9.18 35.21
C PHE A 201 9.75 9.96 36.41
N ILE A 202 9.12 11.08 36.75
CA ILE A 202 9.50 11.91 37.87
C ILE A 202 9.30 11.14 39.20
N GLU A 203 8.14 10.52 39.40
CA GLU A 203 7.86 9.72 40.60
C GLU A 203 8.81 8.54 40.75
N LYS A 204 9.20 7.93 39.65
CA LYS A 204 10.12 6.77 39.66
C LYS A 204 11.53 7.14 40.11
N VAL A 205 11.97 8.37 39.85
CA VAL A 205 13.33 8.84 40.15
C VAL A 205 13.39 9.65 41.43
N CYS A 206 12.41 10.53 41.63
CA CYS A 206 12.45 11.53 42.72
C CYS A 206 11.52 11.21 43.91
N GLY A 207 10.66 10.20 43.78
CA GLY A 207 9.63 9.92 44.77
C GLY A 207 8.41 10.85 44.68
N LYS A 208 7.48 10.74 45.65
CA LYS A 208 6.14 11.37 45.52
C LYS A 208 6.04 12.83 45.93
N GLU A 209 7.06 13.41 46.56
CA GLU A 209 6.99 14.79 47.06
C GLU A 209 8.03 15.68 46.35
N LEU A 210 7.58 16.39 45.33
CA LEU A 210 8.35 17.46 44.68
C LEU A 210 7.62 18.80 44.83
N SER A 211 8.40 19.88 45.04
CA SER A 211 7.84 21.22 44.90
C SER A 211 7.41 21.49 43.47
N GLN A 212 6.43 22.38 43.29
CA GLN A 212 5.89 22.68 41.96
C GLN A 212 6.96 23.23 40.97
N GLU A 213 7.92 23.97 41.50
CA GLU A 213 9.04 24.50 40.72
C GLU A 213 9.96 23.39 40.18
N LEU A 214 10.30 22.41 41.03
CA LEU A 214 11.10 21.26 40.63
C LEU A 214 10.35 20.32 39.65
N PHE A 215 9.04 20.21 39.86
CA PHE A 215 8.20 19.44 38.92
C PHE A 215 8.21 20.05 37.53
N VAL A 216 8.05 21.35 37.36
CA VAL A 216 8.12 22.06 36.09
C VAL A 216 9.49 21.86 35.44
N TYR A 217 10.57 22.04 36.21
CA TYR A 217 11.93 21.83 35.69
C TYR A 217 12.15 20.40 35.21
N PHE A 218 11.80 19.38 35.97
CA PHE A 218 11.95 17.99 35.57
C PHE A 218 11.03 17.60 34.40
N SER A 219 9.86 18.21 34.30
CA SER A 219 8.96 18.02 33.15
C SER A 219 9.62 18.45 31.83
N GLU A 220 10.30 19.59 31.84
CA GLU A 220 11.07 20.06 30.68
C GLU A 220 12.26 19.14 30.36
N VAL A 221 12.93 18.61 31.38
CA VAL A 221 14.04 17.65 31.20
C VAL A 221 13.51 16.36 30.55
N VAL A 222 12.40 15.81 31.03
CA VAL A 222 11.79 14.59 30.47
C VAL A 222 11.38 14.83 29.01
N LYS A 223 10.63 15.91 28.73
CA LYS A 223 10.14 16.24 27.39
C LYS A 223 11.29 16.41 26.40
N ARG A 224 12.34 17.14 26.79
CA ARG A 224 13.54 17.34 25.96
C ARG A 224 14.23 16.00 25.67
N HIS A 225 14.38 15.15 26.66
CA HIS A 225 15.07 13.87 26.50
C HIS A 225 14.33 12.90 25.56
N PHE A 226 12.99 12.93 25.54
CA PHE A 226 12.21 12.16 24.55
C PHE A 226 12.51 12.61 23.12
N VAL A 227 12.57 13.94 22.88
CA VAL A 227 12.91 14.50 21.56
C VAL A 227 14.33 14.08 21.14
N ASP A 228 15.30 14.15 22.07
CA ASP A 228 16.69 13.75 21.81
C ASP A 228 16.81 12.26 21.48
N LEU A 229 16.10 11.38 22.22
CA LEU A 229 16.08 9.93 21.97
C LEU A 229 15.47 9.56 20.61
N ILE A 230 14.49 10.32 20.13
CA ILE A 230 13.91 10.11 18.80
C ILE A 230 14.91 10.52 17.72
N ALA A 231 15.58 11.67 17.91
CA ALA A 231 16.62 12.14 17.01
C ALA A 231 17.80 11.16 16.91
N ASP A 232 18.24 10.59 18.03
CA ASP A 232 19.32 9.60 18.05
C ASP A 232 18.94 8.25 17.42
N LYS A 233 17.69 7.80 17.55
CA LYS A 233 17.23 6.53 16.94
C LYS A 233 17.07 6.63 15.43
N SER A 234 16.82 7.78 14.85
CA SER A 234 16.88 7.97 13.40
C SER A 234 18.27 7.68 12.83
N ASN A 235 19.33 7.78 13.67
CA ASN A 235 20.71 7.45 13.31
C ASN A 235 21.11 5.97 13.49
N ILE A 236 20.33 5.16 14.26
CA ILE A 236 20.69 3.76 14.61
C ILE A 236 20.00 2.72 13.71
N ALA A 237 18.97 3.09 12.98
CA ALA A 237 18.17 2.15 12.17
C ALA A 237 18.82 1.70 10.84
N THR A 238 20.11 1.91 10.64
CA THR A 238 20.82 1.56 9.40
C THR A 238 21.72 0.33 9.47
N THR A 239 21.62 -0.52 10.51
CA THR A 239 22.44 -1.75 10.59
C THR A 239 21.59 -3.00 10.76
N HIS A 240 21.10 -3.55 9.64
CA HIS A 240 20.78 -4.97 9.50
C HIS A 240 21.35 -5.52 8.20
N PRO A 241 21.90 -6.75 8.20
CA PRO A 241 22.68 -7.27 7.09
C PRO A 241 21.79 -7.72 5.93
N HIS A 242 22.21 -7.32 4.74
CA HIS A 242 21.60 -7.71 3.47
C HIS A 242 21.97 -9.14 3.07
N HIS A 243 20.99 -9.90 2.67
CA HIS A 243 21.15 -11.02 1.75
C HIS A 243 20.96 -10.51 0.32
N ASP A 244 22.01 -10.62 -0.47
CA ASP A 244 22.01 -10.32 -1.90
C ASP A 244 21.24 -11.37 -2.68
N ILE A 245 20.27 -10.93 -3.48
CA ILE A 245 19.75 -11.71 -4.61
C ILE A 245 19.87 -10.84 -5.86
N ASP A 246 20.79 -11.27 -6.70
CA ASP A 246 21.10 -10.75 -8.03
C ASP A 246 19.96 -11.08 -9.01
N THR A 247 19.35 -10.09 -9.64
CA THR A 247 18.51 -10.29 -10.81
C THR A 247 18.74 -9.23 -11.88
N ASN A 248 19.63 -9.61 -12.77
CA ASN A 248 19.71 -9.03 -14.12
C ASN A 248 18.41 -9.31 -14.88
N ARG A 249 17.66 -8.31 -15.31
CA ARG A 249 16.64 -8.45 -16.36
C ARG A 249 16.54 -7.26 -17.29
N HIS A 250 16.57 -7.60 -18.55
CA HIS A 250 16.49 -6.83 -19.76
C HIS A 250 15.27 -5.89 -19.85
N ARG A 251 15.53 -4.71 -20.37
CA ARG A 251 14.56 -3.72 -20.81
C ARG A 251 13.87 -4.19 -22.10
N THR A 252 12.56 -4.28 -22.09
CA THR A 252 11.75 -4.12 -23.29
C THR A 252 11.05 -2.77 -23.22
N THR A 253 11.32 -1.96 -24.24
CA THR A 253 10.73 -0.63 -24.43
C THR A 253 9.36 -0.79 -25.07
N THR A 254 8.29 -0.50 -24.34
CA THR A 254 7.00 -0.18 -24.92
C THR A 254 6.78 1.33 -24.85
N SER A 255 6.59 1.95 -26.01
CA SER A 255 6.32 3.37 -26.18
C SER A 255 4.91 3.72 -25.67
N SER A 256 4.79 4.10 -24.41
CA SER A 256 3.62 4.84 -23.92
C SER A 256 3.86 6.33 -24.17
N GLY A 257 2.82 7.06 -24.58
CA GLY A 257 2.88 8.49 -24.89
C GLY A 257 3.57 9.27 -23.78
N LYS A 258 4.51 10.14 -24.14
CA LYS A 258 5.27 10.97 -23.21
C LYS A 258 4.29 11.85 -22.43
N ASP A 259 4.25 11.66 -21.12
CA ASP A 259 3.56 12.57 -20.21
C ASP A 259 4.18 13.99 -20.38
N LYS A 260 3.39 14.91 -20.88
CA LYS A 260 3.79 16.30 -21.17
C LYS A 260 3.38 17.28 -20.06
N SER A 261 2.91 16.78 -18.91
CA SER A 261 2.53 17.62 -17.79
C SER A 261 3.66 18.54 -17.36
N GLN A 262 3.32 19.80 -17.14
CA GLN A 262 4.24 20.85 -16.70
C GLN A 262 3.76 21.46 -15.39
N TYR A 263 4.71 21.96 -14.60
CA TYR A 263 4.48 22.45 -13.24
C TYR A 263 5.23 23.76 -12.99
N ALA A 264 4.63 24.64 -12.19
CA ALA A 264 5.26 25.86 -11.67
C ALA A 264 5.55 25.71 -10.17
N ILE A 265 6.61 26.35 -9.69
CA ILE A 265 6.95 26.47 -8.27
C ILE A 265 6.69 27.93 -7.88
N ASN A 266 5.83 28.17 -6.89
CA ASN A 266 5.41 29.51 -6.45
C ASN A 266 4.94 30.38 -7.61
N GLY A 267 4.23 29.79 -8.57
CA GLY A 267 3.74 30.49 -9.78
C GLY A 267 4.82 30.83 -10.80
N LYS A 268 6.06 30.36 -10.64
CA LYS A 268 7.20 30.66 -11.52
C LYS A 268 7.78 29.39 -12.15
N GLY A 269 8.35 29.58 -13.36
CA GLY A 269 9.00 28.50 -14.10
C GLY A 269 8.00 27.55 -14.78
N CYS A 270 8.55 26.59 -15.55
CA CYS A 270 7.80 25.60 -16.28
C CYS A 270 8.64 24.32 -16.32
N TYR A 271 8.31 23.37 -15.46
CA TYR A 271 9.12 22.17 -15.22
C TYR A 271 8.34 20.90 -15.52
N GLY A 272 8.91 20.00 -16.32
CA GLY A 272 8.38 18.64 -16.47
C GLY A 272 8.57 17.83 -15.18
N LYS A 273 7.89 16.69 -15.08
CA LYS A 273 7.91 15.83 -13.87
C LYS A 273 9.32 15.43 -13.40
N CYS A 274 10.25 15.16 -14.32
CA CYS A 274 11.59 14.71 -13.95
C CYS A 274 12.48 15.84 -13.37
N PRO A 275 12.55 17.05 -13.94
CA PRO A 275 13.33 18.15 -13.37
C PRO A 275 12.66 18.85 -12.17
N LEU A 276 11.35 18.69 -11.98
CA LEU A 276 10.61 19.37 -10.91
C LEU A 276 11.20 19.14 -9.52
N PRO A 277 11.48 17.90 -9.05
CA PRO A 277 12.02 17.70 -7.72
C PRO A 277 13.36 18.36 -7.48
N LYS A 278 14.22 18.39 -8.50
CA LYS A 278 15.51 19.10 -8.42
C LYS A 278 15.32 20.61 -8.17
N GLU A 279 14.39 21.22 -8.88
CA GLU A 279 14.14 22.66 -8.74
C GLU A 279 13.44 23.00 -7.41
N VAL A 280 12.57 22.10 -6.91
CA VAL A 280 11.98 22.20 -5.57
C VAL A 280 13.06 22.15 -4.49
N VAL A 281 13.99 21.19 -4.56
CA VAL A 281 15.11 21.09 -3.61
C VAL A 281 15.98 22.35 -3.64
N LYS A 282 16.27 22.89 -4.83
CA LYS A 282 17.00 24.14 -4.94
C LYS A 282 16.27 25.33 -4.30
N GLU A 283 14.96 25.42 -4.50
CA GLU A 283 14.15 26.48 -3.91
C GLU A 283 14.09 26.34 -2.39
N TYR A 284 14.00 25.11 -1.90
CA TYR A 284 14.06 24.80 -0.47
C TYR A 284 15.40 25.25 0.17
N LEU A 285 16.53 24.91 -0.46
CA LEU A 285 17.86 25.31 0.02
C LEU A 285 18.09 26.83 0.04
N LYS A 286 17.37 27.61 -0.77
CA LYS A 286 17.42 29.09 -0.72
C LYS A 286 16.64 29.63 0.47
N GLN A 287 15.55 29.01 0.86
CA GLN A 287 14.63 29.52 1.88
C GLN A 287 15.00 29.01 3.29
N TYR A 288 15.61 27.83 3.40
CA TYR A 288 15.90 27.18 4.66
C TYR A 288 17.39 26.94 4.86
N ASN A 289 17.85 27.17 6.11
CA ASN A 289 19.24 26.94 6.48
C ASN A 289 19.44 25.47 6.87
N ILE A 290 19.77 24.62 5.89
CA ILE A 290 20.02 23.20 6.08
C ILE A 290 21.49 22.98 6.41
N LEU A 291 21.76 22.13 7.40
CA LEU A 291 23.12 21.88 7.90
C LEU A 291 23.68 20.53 7.44
N SER A 292 22.83 19.59 7.02
CA SER A 292 23.25 18.27 6.53
C SER A 292 22.35 17.71 5.43
N ILE A 293 22.85 16.75 4.66
CA ILE A 293 22.07 16.06 3.63
C ILE A 293 21.00 15.15 4.27
N GLU A 294 21.27 14.63 5.45
CA GLU A 294 20.30 13.83 6.23
C GLU A 294 19.04 14.66 6.54
N GLN A 295 19.20 15.93 6.94
CA GLN A 295 18.05 16.82 7.14
C GLN A 295 17.22 17.00 5.87
N LEU A 296 17.85 17.08 4.69
CA LEU A 296 17.11 17.10 3.43
C LEU A 296 16.40 15.78 3.15
N GLN A 297 16.97 14.66 3.50
CA GLN A 297 16.37 13.32 3.34
C GLN A 297 15.16 13.13 4.27
N ASP A 298 15.18 13.71 5.47
CA ASP A 298 14.07 13.71 6.40
C ASP A 298 12.86 14.52 5.88
N ILE A 299 13.12 15.53 5.08
CA ILE A 299 12.08 16.38 4.49
C ILE A 299 11.59 15.79 3.16
N PHE A 300 12.49 15.31 2.31
CA PHE A 300 12.19 14.69 1.03
C PHE A 300 12.34 13.19 1.11
N LEU A 301 11.37 12.53 1.77
CA LEU A 301 11.38 11.11 2.10
C LEU A 301 11.56 10.22 0.87
N ASP A 302 12.34 9.16 1.01
CA ASP A 302 12.61 8.20 -0.07
C ASP A 302 11.35 7.51 -0.62
N ASP A 303 10.37 7.28 0.22
CA ASP A 303 9.08 6.66 -0.14
C ASP A 303 8.29 7.49 -1.18
N LEU A 304 8.53 8.79 -1.25
CA LEU A 304 7.90 9.65 -2.25
C LEU A 304 8.28 9.27 -3.68
N GLN A 305 9.49 8.71 -3.87
CA GLN A 305 9.97 8.24 -5.16
C GLN A 305 9.52 6.79 -5.47
N GLY A 306 9.18 6.02 -4.44
CA GLY A 306 8.59 4.68 -4.56
C GLY A 306 9.55 3.61 -5.09
N SER A 307 10.86 3.82 -5.03
CA SER A 307 11.86 2.84 -5.41
C SER A 307 13.10 2.94 -4.53
N ARG A 308 14.03 1.96 -4.66
CA ARG A 308 15.32 1.97 -3.95
C ARG A 308 16.24 3.15 -4.28
N LEU A 309 15.90 3.95 -5.30
CA LEU A 309 16.67 5.13 -5.67
C LEU A 309 16.56 6.24 -4.63
N GLY A 310 15.36 6.40 -4.04
CA GLY A 310 15.03 7.50 -3.15
C GLY A 310 15.07 8.88 -3.81
N VAL A 311 14.73 9.91 -3.07
CA VAL A 311 14.65 11.29 -3.59
C VAL A 311 16.02 11.96 -3.61
N ILE A 312 16.77 11.89 -2.51
CA ILE A 312 18.03 12.59 -2.31
C ILE A 312 19.15 11.62 -1.87
N ARG A 313 20.36 11.81 -2.40
CA ARG A 313 21.56 11.04 -2.02
C ARG A 313 22.79 11.92 -1.88
N ALA A 314 23.64 11.61 -0.89
CA ALA A 314 24.96 12.22 -0.72
C ALA A 314 26.00 11.58 -1.68
N LYS A 315 25.86 10.27 -1.92
CA LYS A 315 26.71 9.48 -2.81
C LYS A 315 25.85 8.55 -3.64
N ILE A 316 26.28 8.27 -4.86
CA ILE A 316 25.63 7.35 -5.77
C ILE A 316 26.66 6.42 -6.41
N GLU A 317 26.26 5.21 -6.75
CA GLU A 317 27.11 4.28 -7.49
C GLU A 317 27.25 4.71 -8.96
N ASP A 318 28.41 4.46 -9.58
CA ASP A 318 28.69 4.87 -10.96
C ASP A 318 27.63 4.42 -11.96
N LYS A 319 27.08 3.22 -11.80
CA LYS A 319 25.99 2.69 -12.63
C LYS A 319 24.70 3.52 -12.58
N ASN A 320 24.50 4.29 -11.51
CA ASN A 320 23.28 5.06 -11.26
C ASN A 320 23.41 6.55 -11.58
N VAL A 321 24.60 7.07 -11.93
CA VAL A 321 24.88 8.50 -12.18
C VAL A 321 23.87 9.14 -13.16
N LYS A 322 23.48 8.44 -14.22
CA LYS A 322 22.52 8.94 -15.22
C LYS A 322 21.10 9.12 -14.68
N ARG A 323 20.80 8.53 -13.53
CA ARG A 323 19.46 8.53 -12.91
C ARG A 323 19.27 9.68 -11.91
N TYR A 324 20.28 10.52 -11.72
CA TYR A 324 20.24 11.66 -10.79
C TYR A 324 20.65 12.95 -11.46
N TYR A 325 20.08 14.05 -10.95
CA TYR A 325 20.60 15.39 -11.15
C TYR A 325 21.62 15.71 -10.06
N LYS A 326 22.72 16.36 -10.43
CA LYS A 326 23.69 16.89 -9.49
C LYS A 326 23.31 18.34 -9.16
N ILE A 327 23.31 18.68 -7.88
CA ILE A 327 23.23 20.04 -7.34
C ILE A 327 24.51 20.26 -6.55
N GLU A 328 25.13 21.42 -6.74
CA GLU A 328 26.27 21.84 -5.93
C GLU A 328 25.79 22.93 -4.97
N ASP A 329 25.90 22.64 -3.68
CA ASP A 329 25.60 23.57 -2.61
C ASP A 329 26.87 23.91 -1.84
N HIS A 330 27.05 25.19 -1.49
CA HIS A 330 28.27 25.69 -0.87
C HIS A 330 28.49 25.18 0.56
N LYS A 331 27.44 24.73 1.25
CA LYS A 331 27.50 24.16 2.61
C LYS A 331 27.48 22.64 2.62
N LEU A 332 26.61 22.05 1.81
CA LEU A 332 26.33 20.62 1.80
C LEU A 332 27.20 19.85 0.79
N GLY A 333 27.92 20.57 -0.11
CA GLY A 333 28.69 19.95 -1.17
C GLY A 333 27.80 19.44 -2.32
N ILE A 334 28.01 18.21 -2.75
CA ILE A 334 27.28 17.62 -3.87
C ILE A 334 26.05 16.87 -3.38
N ILE A 335 24.89 17.23 -3.93
CA ILE A 335 23.60 16.60 -3.66
C ILE A 335 23.09 15.96 -4.95
N TYR A 336 22.64 14.73 -4.88
CA TYR A 336 22.06 13.99 -5.99
C TYR A 336 20.54 13.88 -5.81
N VAL A 337 19.75 14.37 -6.78
CA VAL A 337 18.28 14.33 -6.78
C VAL A 337 17.79 13.41 -7.89
N CYS A 338 16.93 12.45 -7.58
CA CYS A 338 16.45 11.45 -8.51
C CYS A 338 15.73 12.07 -9.73
N LYS A 339 15.97 11.49 -10.93
CA LYS A 339 15.32 11.87 -12.20
C LYS A 339 14.13 10.97 -12.55
N ASP A 340 14.09 9.77 -11.98
CA ASP A 340 13.15 8.73 -12.40
C ASP A 340 11.83 8.87 -11.65
N TRP A 341 10.89 9.59 -12.27
CA TRP A 341 9.57 9.84 -11.71
C TRP A 341 8.48 9.32 -12.63
N TYR A 342 7.56 8.57 -12.05
CA TYR A 342 6.34 8.10 -12.70
C TYR A 342 5.19 9.07 -12.41
N PRO A 343 4.07 9.03 -13.18
CA PRO A 343 2.94 9.93 -12.94
C PRO A 343 2.40 9.90 -11.52
N TRP A 344 2.32 8.72 -10.90
CA TRP A 344 1.82 8.55 -9.53
C TRP A 344 2.83 9.00 -8.47
N THR A 345 4.13 8.72 -8.63
CA THR A 345 5.14 9.12 -7.65
C THR A 345 5.36 10.63 -7.65
N ILE A 346 5.31 11.28 -8.81
CA ILE A 346 5.42 12.74 -8.87
C ILE A 346 4.19 13.42 -8.24
N THR A 347 3.01 12.83 -8.34
CA THR A 347 1.80 13.33 -7.66
C THR A 347 1.94 13.27 -6.14
N ASN A 348 2.47 12.16 -5.61
CA ASN A 348 2.76 12.02 -4.17
C ASN A 348 3.78 13.05 -3.70
N PHE A 349 4.86 13.27 -4.48
CA PHE A 349 5.85 14.29 -4.19
C PHE A 349 5.25 15.70 -4.16
N ILE A 350 4.41 16.06 -5.14
CA ILE A 350 3.74 17.36 -5.19
C ILE A 350 2.81 17.55 -4.00
N SER A 351 2.01 16.52 -3.67
CA SER A 351 1.12 16.57 -2.51
C SER A 351 1.90 16.76 -1.21
N HIS A 352 3.00 16.03 -1.03
CA HIS A 352 3.86 16.14 0.14
C HIS A 352 4.45 17.56 0.27
N VAL A 353 5.00 18.13 -0.81
CA VAL A 353 5.57 19.48 -0.80
C VAL A 353 4.50 20.50 -0.44
N ASN A 354 3.35 20.45 -1.10
CA ASN A 354 2.27 21.42 -0.87
C ASN A 354 1.64 21.34 0.53
N THR A 355 1.73 20.17 1.19
CA THR A 355 1.15 19.96 2.52
C THR A 355 2.14 20.22 3.65
N ASN A 356 3.42 19.85 3.47
CA ASN A 356 4.38 19.76 4.56
C ASN A 356 5.54 20.77 4.45
N ILE A 357 5.67 21.50 3.34
CA ILE A 357 6.74 22.47 3.16
C ILE A 357 6.15 23.87 3.02
N GLU A 358 6.32 24.67 4.06
CA GLU A 358 5.86 26.06 4.07
C GLU A 358 6.65 26.89 3.03
N GLY A 359 5.99 27.85 2.38
CA GLY A 359 6.65 28.75 1.42
C GLY A 359 6.98 28.16 0.05
N ILE A 360 6.70 26.88 -0.21
CA ILE A 360 6.84 26.26 -1.53
C ILE A 360 5.52 25.63 -1.96
N THR A 361 4.97 26.14 -3.06
CA THR A 361 3.72 25.61 -3.65
C THR A 361 3.97 25.21 -5.09
N ILE A 362 3.54 23.98 -5.44
CA ILE A 362 3.64 23.43 -6.79
C ILE A 362 2.25 23.44 -7.41
N THR A 363 2.11 24.06 -8.57
CA THR A 363 0.87 24.07 -9.36
C THR A 363 1.11 23.44 -10.73
N LYS A 364 0.14 22.65 -11.21
CA LYS A 364 0.17 22.13 -12.58
C LYS A 364 -0.19 23.25 -13.54
N ILE A 365 0.59 23.38 -14.61
CA ILE A 365 0.31 24.31 -15.71
C ILE A 365 -0.56 23.55 -16.71
N GLU A 366 -1.69 24.12 -17.12
CA GLU A 366 -2.57 23.57 -18.15
C GLU A 366 -1.95 23.68 -19.57
#